data_c574a64e4b369af238c53e712b78f694
#
_entry.id   c574a64e4b369af238c53e712b78f694
#
_cell.length_a   1.000
_cell.length_b   1.000
_cell.length_c   1.000
_cell.angle_alpha   90.00
_cell.angle_beta   90.00
_cell.angle_gamma   90.00
#
_symmetry.space_group_name_H-M   'P 1'
#
loop_
_entity.id
_entity.type
_entity.pdbx_description
1 polymer ?
#
loop_
_entity_poly.entity_id
_entity_poly.type
_entity_poly.pdbx_seq_one_letter_code
_entity_poly.pdbx_strand_id
1 'polypeptide(L)'
;PNGTYTIPKGNLFAPGTPKTKPEIYTMGHRNPWRPSIDSKTGFLYWGEVGPDASVDSEKGPRGYDEFNQAKGPGYYGWPYFIGNNQAYADVNFETMAIGPKFNPAAPVNESPNNTGLRELPAATKAMIWYPYGTSEEFPLVGSSGRSATGGPVFRKSDFAGAKRAFPSYYEGKWLIVEFMR
;
A
#
# COMPACT_ATOMS: atom_id res chain seq x y z
N PRO A 1 -16.36 16.25 -20.42
CA PRO A 1 -16.60 16.14 -18.97
C PRO A 1 -16.74 17.56 -18.43
N ASN A 2 -17.81 17.80 -17.67
CA ASN A 2 -18.11 19.12 -17.08
C ASN A 2 -17.37 19.36 -15.74
N GLY A 3 -16.34 18.58 -15.44
CA GLY A 3 -15.55 18.70 -14.21
C GLY A 3 -16.23 18.23 -12.92
N THR A 4 -17.40 17.60 -13.02
CA THR A 4 -18.11 17.06 -11.86
C THR A 4 -17.75 15.59 -11.64
N TYR A 5 -17.64 15.17 -10.37
CA TYR A 5 -17.46 13.78 -9.97
C TYR A 5 -18.36 13.48 -8.78
N THR A 6 -18.59 12.21 -8.51
CA THR A 6 -19.32 11.74 -7.34
C THR A 6 -18.38 11.05 -6.37
N ILE A 7 -18.62 11.23 -5.08
CA ILE A 7 -17.87 10.56 -4.02
C ILE A 7 -18.64 9.31 -3.63
N PRO A 8 -18.07 8.11 -3.81
CA PRO A 8 -18.71 6.88 -3.38
C PRO A 8 -18.96 6.86 -1.87
N LYS A 9 -20.04 6.22 -1.47
CA LYS A 9 -20.28 5.93 -0.05
C LYS A 9 -19.29 4.84 0.42
N GLY A 10 -18.84 4.95 1.68
CA GLY A 10 -17.96 3.95 2.29
C GLY A 10 -16.48 4.21 2.09
N ASN A 11 -16.08 5.41 1.69
CA ASN A 11 -14.70 5.87 1.76
C ASN A 11 -14.22 6.00 3.22
N LEU A 12 -12.91 6.20 3.42
CA LEU A 12 -12.27 6.19 4.74
C LEU A 12 -12.85 7.24 5.69
N PHE A 13 -13.26 8.38 5.16
CA PHE A 13 -13.82 9.48 5.95
C PHE A 13 -15.20 9.88 5.43
N ALA A 14 -16.15 10.05 6.36
CA ALA A 14 -17.47 10.56 6.02
C ALA A 14 -17.38 12.04 5.56
N PRO A 15 -18.27 12.49 4.64
CA PRO A 15 -18.36 13.89 4.29
C PRO A 15 -18.55 14.78 5.54
N GLY A 16 -17.80 15.89 5.60
CA GLY A 16 -17.83 16.82 6.74
C GLY A 16 -16.96 16.44 7.93
N THR A 17 -16.25 15.30 7.90
CA THR A 17 -15.28 14.97 8.95
C THR A 17 -14.13 15.99 8.93
N PRO A 18 -13.90 16.73 10.04
CA PRO A 18 -12.88 17.77 10.08
C PRO A 18 -11.49 17.25 9.74
N LYS A 19 -10.69 18.09 9.06
CA LYS A 19 -9.29 17.80 8.68
C LYS A 19 -9.11 16.54 7.81
N THR A 20 -10.15 16.11 7.09
CA THR A 20 -10.13 14.98 6.17
C THR A 20 -10.70 15.36 4.81
N LYS A 21 -10.59 14.42 3.87
CA LYS A 21 -11.23 14.49 2.55
C LYS A 21 -12.08 13.25 2.31
N PRO A 22 -13.36 13.40 1.98
CA PRO A 22 -14.26 12.27 1.77
C PRO A 22 -13.94 11.45 0.51
N GLU A 23 -13.08 11.96 -0.37
CA GLU A 23 -12.56 11.25 -1.55
C GLU A 23 -11.56 10.14 -1.22
N ILE A 24 -10.99 10.15 -0.01
CA ILE A 24 -9.94 9.20 0.37
C ILE A 24 -10.55 7.83 0.63
N TYR A 25 -10.19 6.86 -0.22
CA TYR A 25 -10.47 5.44 0.01
C TYR A 25 -9.30 4.76 0.75
N THR A 26 -8.07 4.95 0.25
CA THR A 26 -6.85 4.49 0.93
C THR A 26 -5.87 5.63 1.09
N MET A 27 -5.03 5.57 2.13
CA MET A 27 -3.97 6.53 2.41
C MET A 27 -2.74 5.83 2.99
N GLY A 28 -1.64 6.56 3.12
CA GLY A 28 -0.40 6.01 3.67
C GLY A 28 0.40 5.23 2.62
N HIS A 29 0.55 5.81 1.44
CA HIS A 29 1.30 5.27 0.31
C HIS A 29 2.60 6.05 0.12
N ARG A 30 3.66 5.35 -0.29
CA ARG A 30 4.94 5.95 -0.69
C ARG A 30 5.02 6.13 -2.20
N ASN A 31 4.89 5.04 -2.94
CA ASN A 31 4.98 5.02 -4.39
C ASN A 31 4.14 3.86 -4.96
N PRO A 32 2.81 4.00 -4.94
CA PRO A 32 1.91 2.98 -5.48
C PRO A 32 2.07 2.88 -6.99
N TRP A 33 2.14 1.65 -7.49
CA TRP A 33 2.44 1.38 -8.88
C TRP A 33 1.42 0.45 -9.52
N ARG A 34 0.79 0.91 -10.60
CA ARG A 34 -0.24 0.21 -11.37
C ARG A 34 -1.41 -0.31 -10.53
N PRO A 35 -2.17 0.56 -9.88
CA PRO A 35 -3.37 0.15 -9.18
C PRO A 35 -4.42 -0.39 -10.16
N SER A 36 -5.19 -1.39 -9.71
CA SER A 36 -6.31 -1.96 -10.45
C SER A 36 -7.46 -2.31 -9.53
N ILE A 37 -8.67 -2.25 -10.05
CA ILE A 37 -9.88 -2.66 -9.34
C ILE A 37 -10.38 -3.96 -9.96
N ASP A 38 -10.59 -4.98 -9.14
CA ASP A 38 -11.22 -6.22 -9.56
C ASP A 38 -12.70 -5.99 -9.90
N SER A 39 -13.08 -6.23 -11.14
CA SER A 39 -14.42 -5.98 -11.65
C SER A 39 -15.53 -6.77 -10.94
N LYS A 40 -15.19 -7.91 -10.31
CA LYS A 40 -16.14 -8.77 -9.63
C LYS A 40 -16.32 -8.41 -8.15
N THR A 41 -15.23 -8.09 -7.46
CA THR A 41 -15.26 -7.86 -5.99
C THR A 41 -15.23 -6.38 -5.61
N GLY A 42 -14.81 -5.51 -6.52
CA GLY A 42 -14.56 -4.10 -6.22
C GLY A 42 -13.30 -3.86 -5.39
N PHE A 43 -12.50 -4.88 -5.09
CA PHE A 43 -11.28 -4.73 -4.32
C PHE A 43 -10.20 -4.01 -5.13
N LEU A 44 -9.46 -3.13 -4.45
CA LEU A 44 -8.34 -2.42 -5.03
C LEU A 44 -7.04 -3.18 -4.77
N TYR A 45 -6.20 -3.27 -5.81
CA TYR A 45 -4.90 -3.93 -5.79
C TYR A 45 -3.82 -3.01 -6.35
N TRP A 46 -2.60 -3.04 -5.78
CA TRP A 46 -1.45 -2.29 -6.30
C TRP A 46 -0.13 -2.90 -5.83
N GLY A 47 0.92 -2.66 -6.61
CA GLY A 47 2.30 -2.78 -6.14
C GLY A 47 2.74 -1.48 -5.49
N GLU A 48 3.65 -1.52 -4.55
CA GLU A 48 4.20 -0.34 -3.89
C GLU A 48 5.71 -0.45 -3.75
N VAL A 49 6.42 0.54 -4.28
CA VAL A 49 7.88 0.59 -4.19
C VAL A 49 8.28 1.29 -2.91
N GLY A 50 8.95 0.54 -2.05
CA GLY A 50 9.43 0.99 -0.74
C GLY A 50 10.73 1.79 -0.79
N PRO A 51 11.23 2.27 0.36
CA PRO A 51 12.47 3.05 0.46
C PRO A 51 13.71 2.20 0.21
N ASP A 52 14.77 2.82 -0.33
CA ASP A 52 16.03 2.15 -0.70
C ASP A 52 16.97 1.84 0.49
N ALA A 53 16.42 1.56 1.66
CA ALA A 53 17.18 1.12 2.81
C ALA A 53 17.50 -0.37 2.70
N SER A 54 18.78 -0.73 2.68
CA SER A 54 19.24 -2.13 2.52
C SER A 54 19.38 -2.89 3.83
N VAL A 55 19.44 -2.19 4.97
CA VAL A 55 19.64 -2.77 6.30
C VAL A 55 18.69 -2.17 7.34
N ASP A 56 18.40 -2.94 8.36
CA ASP A 56 17.69 -2.44 9.54
C ASP A 56 18.60 -1.52 10.36
N SER A 57 17.98 -0.56 11.04
CA SER A 57 18.68 0.38 11.93
C SER A 57 17.82 0.72 13.14
N GLU A 58 18.39 1.49 14.09
CA GLU A 58 17.61 2.02 15.22
C GLU A 58 16.46 2.92 14.76
N LYS A 59 16.61 3.58 13.62
CA LYS A 59 15.56 4.44 13.02
C LYS A 59 14.40 3.64 12.44
N GLY A 60 14.60 2.37 12.14
CA GLY A 60 13.54 1.51 11.61
C GLY A 60 14.04 0.37 10.74
N PRO A 61 13.08 -0.36 10.14
CA PRO A 61 13.38 -1.49 9.26
C PRO A 61 14.02 -1.04 7.95
N ARG A 62 14.68 -2.00 7.29
CA ARG A 62 15.08 -1.88 5.88
C ARG A 62 13.86 -1.62 5.00
N GLY A 63 14.09 -1.21 3.77
CA GLY A 63 13.03 -1.04 2.79
C GLY A 63 12.45 -2.38 2.34
N TYR A 64 11.14 -2.39 2.16
CA TYR A 64 10.39 -3.48 1.58
C TYR A 64 9.55 -2.94 0.43
N ASP A 65 9.48 -3.67 -0.67
CA ASP A 65 8.40 -3.49 -1.63
C ASP A 65 7.20 -4.32 -1.21
N GLU A 66 6.02 -3.90 -1.67
CA GLU A 66 4.76 -4.49 -1.22
C GLU A 66 3.82 -4.77 -2.39
N PHE A 67 3.04 -5.83 -2.24
CA PHE A 67 1.81 -6.02 -3.00
C PHE A 67 0.62 -5.95 -2.04
N ASN A 68 -0.27 -5.03 -2.31
CA ASN A 68 -1.35 -4.65 -1.42
C ASN A 68 -2.73 -4.96 -2.00
N GLN A 69 -3.66 -5.34 -1.13
CA GLN A 69 -5.07 -5.54 -1.43
C GLN A 69 -5.93 -4.75 -0.45
N ALA A 70 -6.78 -3.86 -0.95
CA ALA A 70 -7.81 -3.21 -0.14
C ALA A 70 -9.18 -3.83 -0.39
N LYS A 71 -9.72 -4.49 0.63
CA LYS A 71 -11.11 -5.01 0.66
C LYS A 71 -12.09 -3.99 1.20
N GLY A 72 -11.61 -2.88 1.70
CA GLY A 72 -12.30 -1.75 2.24
C GLY A 72 -11.36 -0.57 2.39
N PRO A 73 -11.83 0.60 2.84
CA PRO A 73 -10.99 1.76 3.06
C PRO A 73 -9.99 1.52 4.18
N GLY A 74 -8.80 2.14 4.08
CA GLY A 74 -7.77 1.92 5.10
C GLY A 74 -6.55 2.82 4.98
N TYR A 75 -5.73 2.77 6.04
CA TYR A 75 -4.41 3.38 6.11
C TYR A 75 -3.33 2.32 5.96
N TYR A 76 -2.45 2.46 4.95
CA TYR A 76 -1.46 1.45 4.55
C TYR A 76 -0.04 1.76 5.06
N GLY A 77 0.08 2.63 6.06
CA GLY A 77 1.23 2.70 6.95
C GLY A 77 2.26 3.77 6.64
N TRP A 78 2.58 4.07 5.38
CA TRP A 78 3.61 5.05 5.06
C TRP A 78 3.26 6.46 5.57
N PRO A 79 4.21 7.22 6.17
CA PRO A 79 5.65 6.92 6.32
C PRO A 79 6.04 6.22 7.63
N TYR A 80 5.10 5.80 8.47
CA TYR A 80 5.38 5.30 9.82
C TYR A 80 5.61 3.79 9.89
N PHE A 81 5.09 3.05 8.91
CA PHE A 81 5.17 1.59 8.86
C PHE A 81 5.45 1.10 7.46
N ILE A 82 6.00 -0.13 7.38
CA ILE A 82 6.22 -0.83 6.12
C ILE A 82 6.03 -2.34 6.29
N GLY A 83 5.71 -3.04 5.21
CA GLY A 83 5.55 -4.51 5.19
C GLY A 83 4.42 -4.99 6.09
N ASN A 84 4.76 -5.79 7.09
CA ASN A 84 3.80 -6.29 8.08
C ASN A 84 3.59 -5.32 9.27
N ASN A 85 3.55 -4.03 9.02
CA ASN A 85 3.49 -2.97 10.03
C ASN A 85 4.78 -2.84 10.86
N GLN A 86 5.94 -3.13 10.28
CA GLN A 86 7.23 -2.83 10.90
C GLN A 86 7.36 -1.31 11.07
N ALA A 87 7.57 -0.87 12.31
CA ALA A 87 7.51 0.54 12.67
C ALA A 87 8.86 1.25 12.51
N TYR A 88 8.84 2.43 11.92
CA TYR A 88 9.90 3.42 12.03
C TYR A 88 9.87 4.11 13.40
N ALA A 89 11.00 4.70 13.79
CA ALA A 89 11.10 5.55 14.98
C ALA A 89 10.74 7.01 14.61
N ASP A 90 10.24 7.74 15.58
CA ASP A 90 10.09 9.18 15.49
C ASP A 90 11.46 9.84 15.61
N VAL A 91 12.01 10.30 14.50
CA VAL A 91 13.36 10.88 14.43
C VAL A 91 13.26 12.39 14.33
N ASN A 92 13.89 13.07 15.27
CA ASN A 92 14.13 14.51 15.14
C ASN A 92 15.28 14.75 14.16
N PHE A 93 14.99 15.22 12.96
CA PHE A 93 16.00 15.40 11.90
C PHE A 93 16.93 16.60 12.13
N GLU A 94 16.61 17.52 13.03
CA GLU A 94 17.51 18.63 13.38
C GLU A 94 18.61 18.17 14.35
N THR A 95 18.21 17.41 15.36
CA THR A 95 19.13 16.93 16.40
C THR A 95 19.62 15.51 16.17
N MET A 96 19.03 14.78 15.21
CA MET A 96 19.24 13.36 14.94
C MET A 96 18.87 12.44 16.11
N ALA A 97 18.13 12.95 17.10
CA ALA A 97 17.64 12.13 18.20
C ALA A 97 16.59 11.13 17.72
N ILE A 98 16.73 9.90 18.19
CA ILE A 98 15.81 8.80 17.87
C ILE A 98 14.82 8.67 19.01
N GLY A 99 13.56 8.88 18.69
CA GLY A 99 12.42 8.74 19.61
C GLY A 99 11.84 7.32 19.61
N PRO A 100 10.65 7.14 20.22
CA PRO A 100 9.97 5.86 20.24
C PRO A 100 9.52 5.45 18.82
N LYS A 101 9.32 4.15 18.62
CA LYS A 101 8.69 3.64 17.40
C LYS A 101 7.19 3.96 17.41
N PHE A 102 6.65 4.25 16.22
CA PHE A 102 5.22 4.47 16.05
C PHE A 102 4.42 3.20 16.38
N ASN A 103 3.19 3.40 16.88
CA ASN A 103 2.27 2.30 17.20
C ASN A 103 1.32 2.05 16.02
N PRO A 104 1.34 0.89 15.36
CA PRO A 104 0.48 0.64 14.20
C PRO A 104 -1.02 0.53 14.55
N ALA A 105 -1.37 0.22 15.79
CA ALA A 105 -2.77 0.18 16.23
C ALA A 105 -3.36 1.57 16.50
N ALA A 106 -2.52 2.56 16.79
CA ALA A 106 -2.92 3.92 17.11
C ALA A 106 -1.82 4.91 16.68
N PRO A 107 -1.62 5.10 15.36
CA PRO A 107 -0.57 5.99 14.87
C PRO A 107 -0.92 7.45 15.14
N VAL A 108 0.09 8.25 15.47
CA VAL A 108 -0.06 9.69 15.72
C VAL A 108 0.87 10.47 14.80
N ASN A 109 0.32 11.48 14.12
CA ASN A 109 1.08 12.41 13.30
C ASN A 109 1.30 13.71 14.06
N GLU A 110 2.47 13.87 14.65
CA GLU A 110 2.87 15.08 15.41
C GLU A 110 3.76 16.02 14.58
N SER A 111 3.84 15.82 13.27
CA SER A 111 4.59 16.73 12.39
C SER A 111 4.10 18.18 12.58
N PRO A 112 5.01 19.15 12.77
CA PRO A 112 4.66 20.57 12.92
C PRO A 112 3.95 21.12 11.67
N ASN A 113 4.10 20.47 10.53
CA ASN A 113 3.45 20.84 9.27
C ASN A 113 2.14 20.09 9.02
N ASN A 114 1.65 19.30 9.98
CA ASN A 114 0.42 18.54 9.83
C ASN A 114 -0.81 19.46 9.86
N THR A 115 -1.52 19.53 8.76
CA THR A 115 -2.82 20.22 8.65
C THR A 115 -4.02 19.26 8.67
N GLY A 116 -3.76 17.94 8.68
CA GLY A 116 -4.73 16.86 8.70
C GLY A 116 -5.04 16.35 10.11
N LEU A 117 -5.43 15.07 10.17
CA LEU A 117 -5.64 14.38 11.44
C LEU A 117 -4.32 14.20 12.21
N ARG A 118 -4.38 14.37 13.51
CA ARG A 118 -3.30 13.98 14.41
C ARG A 118 -3.36 12.48 14.71
N GLU A 119 -4.51 11.97 15.07
CA GLU A 119 -4.75 10.55 15.29
C GLU A 119 -5.16 9.89 13.97
N LEU A 120 -4.35 8.96 13.52
CA LEU A 120 -4.57 8.27 12.25
C LEU A 120 -5.31 6.94 12.47
N PRO A 121 -6.03 6.43 11.47
CA PRO A 121 -6.56 5.07 11.52
C PRO A 121 -5.46 4.04 11.77
N ALA A 122 -5.81 2.90 12.38
CA ALA A 122 -4.89 1.78 12.53
C ALA A 122 -4.31 1.36 11.17
N ALA A 123 -3.01 1.02 11.17
CA ALA A 123 -2.32 0.65 9.95
C ALA A 123 -2.70 -0.75 9.48
N THR A 124 -2.94 -0.88 8.19
CA THR A 124 -3.18 -2.15 7.50
C THR A 124 -1.85 -2.66 6.95
N LYS A 125 -1.46 -3.89 7.31
CA LYS A 125 -0.26 -4.53 6.78
C LYS A 125 -0.39 -4.90 5.32
N ALA A 126 0.73 -4.95 4.61
CA ALA A 126 0.80 -5.46 3.25
C ALA A 126 0.34 -6.92 3.15
N MET A 127 -0.14 -7.33 1.99
CA MET A 127 -0.49 -8.73 1.69
C MET A 127 0.77 -9.56 1.42
N ILE A 128 1.72 -9.00 0.67
CA ILE A 128 3.05 -9.55 0.38
C ILE A 128 4.05 -8.41 0.57
N TRP A 129 5.18 -8.69 1.22
CA TRP A 129 6.29 -7.74 1.36
C TRP A 129 7.63 -8.46 1.23
N TYR A 130 8.62 -7.79 0.68
CA TYR A 130 9.94 -8.41 0.47
C TYR A 130 11.05 -7.36 0.39
N PRO A 131 12.23 -7.68 0.95
CA PRO A 131 13.40 -6.78 0.93
C PRO A 131 14.20 -6.92 -0.38
N TYR A 132 15.31 -6.21 -0.49
CA TYR A 132 16.38 -6.59 -1.41
C TYR A 132 16.88 -8.00 -1.07
N GLY A 133 17.24 -8.78 -2.10
CA GLY A 133 17.65 -10.16 -1.94
C GLY A 133 16.47 -11.11 -1.74
N THR A 134 16.71 -12.23 -1.09
CA THR A 134 15.72 -13.29 -0.88
C THR A 134 14.77 -12.93 0.25
N SER A 135 13.48 -13.19 0.05
CA SER A 135 12.48 -13.16 1.13
C SER A 135 12.28 -14.58 1.67
N GLU A 136 12.47 -14.75 2.97
CA GLU A 136 12.18 -16.02 3.65
C GLU A 136 10.68 -16.29 3.70
N GLU A 137 9.87 -15.25 3.91
CA GLU A 137 8.43 -15.38 4.03
C GLU A 137 7.73 -15.50 2.67
N PHE A 138 8.28 -14.86 1.64
CA PHE A 138 7.71 -14.88 0.28
C PHE A 138 8.76 -15.30 -0.76
N PRO A 139 9.27 -16.54 -0.72
CA PRO A 139 10.38 -16.97 -1.59
C PRO A 139 10.03 -16.93 -3.09
N LEU A 140 8.75 -17.02 -3.42
CA LEU A 140 8.28 -16.99 -4.82
C LEU A 140 8.42 -15.62 -5.50
N VAL A 141 8.65 -14.54 -4.74
CA VAL A 141 8.95 -13.23 -5.36
C VAL A 141 10.36 -13.16 -5.94
N GLY A 142 11.17 -14.19 -5.74
CA GLY A 142 12.54 -14.27 -6.27
C GLY A 142 13.58 -13.58 -5.39
N SER A 143 14.73 -13.27 -5.98
CA SER A 143 15.89 -12.66 -5.31
C SER A 143 16.56 -11.65 -6.22
N SER A 144 16.95 -10.50 -5.77
CA SER A 144 17.71 -9.44 -6.42
C SER A 144 17.18 -8.04 -6.06
N GLY A 145 16.93 -7.19 -7.05
CA GLY A 145 16.34 -5.86 -6.90
C GLY A 145 14.87 -5.90 -6.48
N ARG A 146 14.25 -4.74 -6.41
CA ARG A 146 12.84 -4.56 -6.04
C ARG A 146 12.20 -3.51 -6.92
N SER A 147 11.05 -3.83 -7.49
CA SER A 147 10.14 -2.87 -8.13
C SER A 147 8.76 -3.51 -8.28
N ALA A 148 8.02 -3.58 -7.17
CA ALA A 148 6.69 -4.18 -7.12
C ALA A 148 5.71 -3.46 -8.05
N THR A 149 5.21 -4.16 -9.06
CA THR A 149 4.29 -3.62 -10.05
C THR A 149 2.99 -4.41 -10.01
N GLY A 150 1.90 -3.74 -9.66
CA GLY A 150 0.56 -4.32 -9.70
C GLY A 150 0.09 -4.59 -11.12
N GLY A 151 -0.98 -5.34 -11.24
CA GLY A 151 -1.66 -5.65 -12.47
C GLY A 151 -3.12 -6.00 -12.22
N PRO A 152 -3.87 -6.41 -13.22
CA PRO A 152 -5.28 -6.73 -13.05
C PRO A 152 -5.49 -8.10 -12.38
N VAL A 153 -6.63 -8.23 -11.70
CA VAL A 153 -7.20 -9.56 -11.41
C VAL A 153 -7.86 -10.06 -12.70
N PHE A 154 -7.47 -11.25 -13.13
CA PHE A 154 -8.08 -11.82 -14.33
C PHE A 154 -9.51 -12.29 -14.05
N ARG A 155 -10.46 -11.77 -14.82
CA ARG A 155 -11.86 -12.19 -14.84
C ARG A 155 -12.23 -12.57 -16.26
N LYS A 156 -12.59 -13.82 -16.48
CA LYS A 156 -12.97 -14.32 -17.80
C LYS A 156 -14.16 -13.55 -18.40
N SER A 157 -15.08 -13.08 -17.54
CA SER A 157 -16.21 -12.25 -17.94
C SER A 157 -15.80 -10.95 -18.63
N ASP A 158 -14.68 -10.35 -18.23
CA ASP A 158 -14.18 -9.09 -18.79
C ASP A 158 -13.67 -9.26 -20.23
N PHE A 159 -13.46 -10.51 -20.63
CA PHE A 159 -12.95 -10.91 -21.95
C PHE A 159 -13.98 -11.75 -22.73
N ALA A 160 -15.29 -11.60 -22.40
CA ALA A 160 -16.36 -12.29 -23.10
C ALA A 160 -16.30 -11.94 -24.60
N GLY A 161 -16.23 -12.96 -25.46
CA GLY A 161 -16.09 -12.78 -26.91
C GLY A 161 -14.66 -12.57 -27.42
N ALA A 162 -13.65 -12.45 -26.55
CA ALA A 162 -12.27 -12.38 -26.98
C ALA A 162 -11.83 -13.72 -27.58
N LYS A 163 -11.20 -13.68 -28.77
CA LYS A 163 -10.66 -14.89 -29.44
C LYS A 163 -9.50 -15.52 -28.69
N ARG A 164 -8.78 -14.72 -27.88
CA ARG A 164 -7.62 -15.13 -27.09
C ARG A 164 -7.73 -14.54 -25.70
N ALA A 165 -8.13 -15.34 -24.74
CA ALA A 165 -8.14 -15.01 -23.32
C ALA A 165 -7.30 -16.04 -22.54
N PHE A 166 -6.84 -15.68 -21.36
CA PHE A 166 -6.19 -16.66 -20.49
C PHE A 166 -7.13 -17.84 -20.18
N PRO A 167 -6.55 -19.05 -19.98
CA PRO A 167 -7.33 -20.21 -19.52
C PRO A 167 -8.09 -19.94 -18.22
N SER A 168 -9.18 -20.67 -18.00
CA SER A 168 -10.00 -20.56 -16.77
C SER A 168 -9.21 -20.80 -15.47
N TYR A 169 -8.06 -21.43 -15.55
CA TYR A 169 -7.11 -21.58 -14.44
C TYR A 169 -6.75 -20.23 -13.80
N TYR A 170 -6.72 -19.15 -14.58
CA TYR A 170 -6.37 -17.80 -14.10
C TYR A 170 -7.55 -17.03 -13.53
N GLU A 171 -8.78 -17.57 -13.57
CA GLU A 171 -9.96 -16.91 -13.00
C GLU A 171 -9.72 -16.54 -11.53
N GLY A 172 -9.88 -15.24 -11.23
CA GLY A 172 -9.70 -14.70 -9.88
C GLY A 172 -8.26 -14.56 -9.41
N LYS A 173 -7.27 -14.83 -10.28
CA LYS A 173 -5.86 -14.62 -9.93
C LYS A 173 -5.43 -13.20 -10.25
N TRP A 174 -4.76 -12.59 -9.30
CA TRP A 174 -4.12 -11.29 -9.49
C TRP A 174 -2.77 -11.49 -10.20
N LEU A 175 -2.57 -10.78 -11.29
CA LEU A 175 -1.32 -10.79 -12.05
C LEU A 175 -0.42 -9.71 -11.49
N ILE A 176 0.71 -10.09 -10.92
CA ILE A 176 1.72 -9.18 -10.38
C ILE A 176 3.03 -9.37 -11.14
N VAL A 177 3.82 -8.31 -11.19
CA VAL A 177 5.13 -8.30 -11.83
C VAL A 177 6.15 -7.72 -10.86
N GLU A 178 7.24 -8.43 -10.68
CA GLU A 178 8.45 -7.87 -10.08
C GLU A 178 9.41 -7.47 -11.21
N PHE A 179 9.59 -6.16 -11.40
CA PHE A 179 10.27 -5.65 -12.59
C PHE A 179 11.79 -5.85 -12.57
N MET A 180 12.38 -6.01 -11.39
CA MET A 180 13.84 -6.08 -11.18
C MET A 180 14.37 -7.50 -10.92
N ARG A 181 13.53 -8.55 -11.08
CA ARG A 181 13.87 -9.94 -10.77
C ARG A 181 13.58 -10.89 -11.93
#